data_c910e29a7467ca05fbaa398fe2fc4cd0
#
_entry.id   c910e29a7467ca05fbaa398fe2fc4cd0
#
_cell.length_a   1.000
_cell.length_b   1.000
_cell.length_c   1.000
_cell.angle_alpha   90.00
_cell.angle_beta   90.00
_cell.angle_gamma   90.00
#
_symmetry.space_group_name_H-M   'P 1'
#
loop_
_entity.id
_entity.type
_entity.pdbx_description
1 polymer ?
#
loop_
_entity_poly.entity_id
_entity_poly.type
_entity_poly.pdbx_seq_one_letter_code
_entity_poly.pdbx_strand_id
1 'polypeptide(L)'
;MTHITIHSDSATLYDNIIPQITSIDLPGITSSFLFDKVKVFINGAWVGISEEPYELFLRLKEQKYKGIINIYTSIVFDYKMKEIRVCNDGGRLSRPVLRVKDKNILITKSIISQLQRGEISWEDLLSSCVLNDSIIEYIDPAEQNASMIATRPHDLFELNHSVSRYTHCEIHPSTIFGILASCIPFPEHNQSPRNCYQCAQGKQAMGVYVTNYEGRMDKTAYVLNYPQRPLVDTRIMNMIELNNIPSGCNVIVAIMTHTGYNQEDSLLFNQGSIDRGLFVTTVYHTEKDEDKQKINGDEEIRCKPDPANTKGMKMGVYDKVNSKGMIPENTIVNNRDIIIAKKTPIKDSRSDHTKLIKFEDQSKIHRTSEETFVDKNYINRNGDGYEFVKVRLRTTRKLVIGDKLSSRHGQKGTIGNIIPESDMPFTASGVKPDIIINPHAIPSRMTIGQLKETLLGKVLIELGLFGDGTSFSQFHVTDICKQLQTHGYESNGNEIMYNGLTGEQMECSVFIGPVFYQRLKHMVNDKAHSRSIGPMVNLTRQPAEGRSRDGGLRFGEMERFLRTLFFAYCIYFFTFFAGIAWFHTERLVLLVSECTMSRTNMLFILVNNVE
;
A
#
# COMPACT_ATOMS: atom_id res chain seq x y z
N MET A 1 17.70 11.10 -10.27
CA MET A 1 16.90 10.95 -9.02
C MET A 1 16.02 12.17 -8.83
N THR A 2 14.78 12.00 -8.41
CA THR A 2 13.91 13.12 -8.07
C THR A 2 14.43 13.81 -6.81
N HIS A 3 14.40 15.13 -6.80
CA HIS A 3 14.88 15.95 -5.71
C HIS A 3 13.74 16.82 -5.18
N ILE A 4 13.61 16.92 -3.87
CA ILE A 4 12.69 17.86 -3.23
C ILE A 4 13.47 19.16 -3.02
N THR A 5 12.99 20.24 -3.65
CA THR A 5 13.66 21.54 -3.55
C THR A 5 13.57 22.10 -2.12
N ILE A 6 14.67 22.68 -1.67
CA ILE A 6 14.72 23.48 -0.45
C ILE A 6 14.48 24.94 -0.85
N HIS A 7 13.82 25.72 0.01
CA HIS A 7 13.63 27.13 -0.21
C HIS A 7 15.00 27.82 -0.35
N SER A 8 15.21 28.53 -1.45
CA SER A 8 16.43 29.30 -1.68
C SER A 8 16.17 30.79 -1.49
N ASP A 9 17.22 31.56 -1.23
CA ASP A 9 17.11 33.00 -1.10
C ASP A 9 16.50 33.63 -2.36
N SER A 10 15.44 34.38 -2.19
CA SER A 10 14.72 35.06 -3.27
C SER A 10 15.31 36.44 -3.60
N ALA A 11 16.19 36.99 -2.79
CA ALA A 11 16.81 38.30 -3.04
C ALA A 11 17.54 38.33 -4.39
N THR A 12 18.40 37.34 -4.65
CA THR A 12 19.12 37.22 -5.93
C THR A 12 18.18 37.08 -7.12
N LEU A 13 16.99 36.47 -6.92
CA LEU A 13 15.98 36.31 -7.95
C LEU A 13 15.32 37.66 -8.29
N TYR A 14 14.94 38.42 -7.26
CA TYR A 14 14.37 39.76 -7.45
C TYR A 14 15.37 40.72 -8.09
N ASP A 15 16.62 40.73 -7.65
CA ASP A 15 17.68 41.58 -8.21
C ASP A 15 17.93 41.33 -9.71
N ASN A 16 17.74 40.10 -10.17
CA ASN A 16 17.91 39.74 -11.58
C ASN A 16 16.68 40.01 -12.44
N ILE A 17 15.46 39.95 -11.86
CA ILE A 17 14.22 40.09 -12.62
C ILE A 17 13.69 41.53 -12.65
N ILE A 18 13.68 42.24 -11.52
CA ILE A 18 13.09 43.58 -11.41
C ILE A 18 13.64 44.57 -12.45
N PRO A 19 14.96 44.62 -12.71
CA PRO A 19 15.49 45.54 -13.73
C PRO A 19 15.02 45.25 -15.16
N GLN A 20 14.47 44.09 -15.43
CA GLN A 20 14.07 43.63 -16.77
C GLN A 20 12.57 43.68 -16.99
N ILE A 21 11.79 44.14 -16.02
CA ILE A 21 10.33 44.19 -16.07
C ILE A 21 9.83 45.58 -15.79
N THR A 22 8.64 45.90 -16.31
CA THR A 22 7.93 47.12 -15.97
C THR A 22 7.09 46.91 -14.72
N SER A 23 7.38 47.64 -13.63
CA SER A 23 6.60 47.52 -12.39
C SER A 23 5.14 47.97 -12.60
N ILE A 24 4.22 47.33 -11.88
CA ILE A 24 2.78 47.64 -11.90
C ILE A 24 2.49 48.99 -11.22
N ASP A 25 3.34 49.40 -10.27
CA ASP A 25 3.12 50.59 -9.47
C ASP A 25 3.56 51.91 -10.16
N LEU A 26 3.94 51.84 -11.44
CA LEU A 26 4.32 53.03 -12.20
C LEU A 26 3.09 53.90 -12.51
N PRO A 27 3.15 55.22 -12.23
CA PRO A 27 2.06 56.12 -12.57
C PRO A 27 1.80 56.15 -14.08
N GLY A 28 0.57 56.00 -14.50
CA GLY A 28 0.15 56.01 -15.91
C GLY A 28 -0.17 54.68 -16.54
N ILE A 29 0.00 53.57 -15.81
CA ILE A 29 -0.42 52.23 -16.28
C ILE A 29 -1.95 52.11 -16.16
N THR A 30 -2.63 51.96 -17.28
CA THR A 30 -4.07 51.74 -17.34
C THR A 30 -4.35 50.24 -17.50
N SER A 31 -5.56 49.80 -17.10
CA SER A 31 -5.98 48.39 -17.26
C SER A 31 -5.97 47.95 -18.74
N SER A 32 -6.22 48.84 -19.69
CA SER A 32 -6.13 48.55 -21.12
C SER A 32 -4.70 48.27 -21.60
N PHE A 33 -3.71 48.94 -21.00
CA PHE A 33 -2.29 48.72 -21.29
C PHE A 33 -1.84 47.30 -20.81
N LEU A 34 -2.40 46.84 -19.70
CA LEU A 34 -2.07 45.55 -19.10
C LEU A 34 -2.63 44.34 -19.86
N PHE A 35 -3.69 44.55 -20.65
CA PHE A 35 -4.50 43.45 -21.20
C PHE A 35 -3.73 42.56 -22.19
N ASP A 36 -2.84 43.14 -23.01
CA ASP A 36 -2.08 42.38 -24.00
C ASP A 36 -0.66 42.00 -23.58
N LYS A 37 -0.19 42.50 -22.45
CA LYS A 37 1.16 42.26 -21.94
C LYS A 37 1.27 40.94 -21.19
N VAL A 38 2.47 40.38 -21.16
CA VAL A 38 2.76 39.16 -20.41
C VAL A 38 3.06 39.51 -18.97
N LYS A 39 2.33 38.88 -18.05
CA LYS A 39 2.50 39.07 -16.60
C LYS A 39 3.68 38.28 -16.09
N VAL A 40 4.42 38.81 -15.15
CA VAL A 40 5.55 38.14 -14.49
C VAL A 40 5.21 37.89 -13.03
N PHE A 41 5.26 36.62 -12.65
CA PHE A 41 5.01 36.16 -11.29
C PHE A 41 6.28 35.58 -10.66
N ILE A 42 6.58 35.97 -9.42
CA ILE A 42 7.63 35.36 -8.61
C ILE A 42 6.98 34.77 -7.36
N ASN A 43 7.14 33.47 -7.16
CA ASN A 43 6.54 32.71 -6.03
C ASN A 43 5.03 32.99 -5.85
N GLY A 44 4.31 33.14 -6.97
CA GLY A 44 2.88 33.42 -6.97
C GLY A 44 2.51 34.90 -6.82
N ALA A 45 3.44 35.79 -6.51
CA ALA A 45 3.20 37.22 -6.45
C ALA A 45 3.37 37.85 -7.84
N TRP A 46 2.40 38.66 -8.27
CA TRP A 46 2.51 39.41 -9.52
C TRP A 46 3.44 40.61 -9.34
N VAL A 47 4.64 40.58 -9.95
CA VAL A 47 5.69 41.59 -9.75
C VAL A 47 5.68 42.66 -10.84
N GLY A 48 5.31 42.30 -12.07
CA GLY A 48 5.34 43.26 -13.17
C GLY A 48 4.87 42.65 -14.47
N ILE A 49 5.13 43.35 -15.56
CA ILE A 49 4.85 42.96 -16.92
C ILE A 49 6.11 42.98 -17.76
N SER A 50 6.18 42.14 -18.78
CA SER A 50 7.27 42.10 -19.75
C SER A 50 6.75 42.46 -21.14
N GLU A 51 7.52 43.32 -21.84
CA GLU A 51 7.26 43.65 -23.25
C GLU A 51 7.89 42.62 -24.18
N GLU A 52 9.04 42.05 -23.79
CA GLU A 52 9.78 41.01 -24.52
C GLU A 52 9.87 39.70 -23.72
N PRO A 53 8.74 38.97 -23.58
CA PRO A 53 8.64 37.88 -22.66
C PRO A 53 9.54 36.68 -23.03
N TYR A 54 9.74 36.43 -24.32
CA TYR A 54 10.59 35.35 -24.78
C TYR A 54 12.07 35.60 -24.50
N GLU A 55 12.55 36.83 -24.73
CA GLU A 55 13.93 37.21 -24.39
C GLU A 55 14.16 37.14 -22.88
N LEU A 56 13.22 37.66 -22.08
CA LEU A 56 13.29 37.54 -20.63
C LEU A 56 13.41 36.08 -20.20
N PHE A 57 12.55 35.21 -20.73
CA PHE A 57 12.60 33.78 -20.45
C PHE A 57 13.97 33.16 -20.78
N LEU A 58 14.52 33.46 -21.97
CA LEU A 58 15.83 32.94 -22.38
C LEU A 58 16.97 33.46 -21.49
N ARG A 59 16.97 34.74 -21.13
CA ARG A 59 17.97 35.34 -20.24
C ARG A 59 17.92 34.70 -18.85
N LEU A 60 16.74 34.49 -18.30
CA LEU A 60 16.59 33.83 -16.99
C LEU A 60 17.07 32.37 -17.04
N LYS A 61 16.77 31.64 -18.10
CA LYS A 61 17.30 30.28 -18.31
C LYS A 61 18.83 30.28 -18.40
N GLU A 62 19.44 31.22 -19.13
CA GLU A 62 20.90 31.34 -19.18
C GLU A 62 21.51 31.67 -17.82
N GLN A 63 20.88 32.53 -17.03
CA GLN A 63 21.33 32.84 -15.67
C GLN A 63 21.24 31.61 -14.75
N LYS A 64 20.19 30.78 -14.89
CA LYS A 64 20.06 29.49 -14.22
C LYS A 64 21.19 28.53 -14.61
N TYR A 65 21.53 28.45 -15.90
CA TYR A 65 22.62 27.60 -16.41
C TYR A 65 24.01 28.07 -15.97
N LYS A 66 24.20 29.36 -15.80
CA LYS A 66 25.44 29.96 -15.25
C LYS A 66 25.54 29.81 -13.73
N GLY A 67 24.49 29.35 -13.06
CA GLY A 67 24.46 29.25 -11.59
C GLY A 67 24.27 30.60 -10.86
N ILE A 68 23.97 31.69 -11.60
CA ILE A 68 23.66 33.00 -10.99
C ILE A 68 22.34 32.92 -10.24
N ILE A 69 21.33 32.30 -10.85
CA ILE A 69 20.08 31.91 -10.23
C ILE A 69 20.21 30.48 -9.76
N ASN A 70 19.59 30.14 -8.64
CA ASN A 70 19.61 28.79 -8.10
C ASN A 70 19.17 27.75 -9.14
N ILE A 71 19.94 26.69 -9.31
CA ILE A 71 19.75 25.64 -10.31
C ILE A 71 18.41 24.90 -10.20
N TYR A 72 17.76 24.94 -9.03
CA TYR A 72 16.45 24.33 -8.79
C TYR A 72 15.28 25.30 -9.00
N THR A 73 15.54 26.54 -9.43
CA THR A 73 14.48 27.51 -9.73
C THR A 73 13.69 27.06 -10.96
N SER A 74 12.38 27.07 -10.83
CA SER A 74 11.44 26.82 -11.93
C SER A 74 11.19 28.09 -12.72
N ILE A 75 11.36 28.05 -14.03
CA ILE A 75 11.12 29.17 -14.94
C ILE A 75 10.22 28.68 -16.07
N VAL A 76 8.96 29.12 -16.06
CA VAL A 76 7.94 28.67 -17.02
C VAL A 76 7.40 29.87 -17.78
N PHE A 77 7.36 29.77 -19.10
CA PHE A 77 6.63 30.71 -19.95
C PHE A 77 5.38 30.03 -20.50
N ASP A 78 4.23 30.44 -19.99
CA ASP A 78 2.92 30.02 -20.48
C ASP A 78 2.39 31.04 -21.48
N TYR A 79 2.58 30.72 -22.77
CA TYR A 79 2.15 31.59 -23.86
C TYR A 79 0.60 31.70 -23.99
N LYS A 80 -0.15 30.70 -23.51
CA LYS A 80 -1.61 30.69 -23.57
C LYS A 80 -2.21 31.62 -22.54
N MET A 81 -1.68 31.58 -21.32
CA MET A 81 -2.12 32.42 -20.22
C MET A 81 -1.43 33.78 -20.23
N LYS A 82 -0.47 34.00 -21.12
CA LYS A 82 0.40 35.20 -21.17
C LYS A 82 1.07 35.48 -19.83
N GLU A 83 1.74 34.44 -19.26
CA GLU A 83 2.39 34.52 -17.95
C GLU A 83 3.79 33.93 -17.98
N ILE A 84 4.74 34.60 -17.33
CA ILE A 84 6.02 34.03 -16.92
C ILE A 84 5.94 33.77 -15.44
N ARG A 85 6.14 32.53 -15.02
CA ARG A 85 6.17 32.14 -13.62
C ARG A 85 7.56 31.70 -13.23
N VAL A 86 8.08 32.31 -12.19
CA VAL A 86 9.38 31.96 -11.62
C VAL A 86 9.16 31.55 -10.17
N CYS A 87 9.57 30.34 -9.82
CA CYS A 87 9.36 29.78 -8.49
C CYS A 87 10.68 29.21 -7.95
N ASN A 88 11.06 29.66 -6.76
CA ASN A 88 12.19 29.10 -6.01
C ASN A 88 11.77 28.57 -4.62
N ASP A 89 10.48 28.44 -4.37
CA ASP A 89 9.94 27.90 -3.13
C ASP A 89 10.39 26.46 -2.88
N GLY A 90 10.51 26.09 -1.61
CA GLY A 90 10.78 24.71 -1.18
C GLY A 90 9.59 23.79 -1.38
N GLY A 91 9.84 22.47 -1.32
CA GLY A 91 8.82 21.43 -1.39
C GLY A 91 8.40 21.01 -2.80
N ARG A 92 8.91 21.65 -3.86
CA ARG A 92 8.66 21.24 -5.24
C ARG A 92 9.49 19.99 -5.58
N LEU A 93 8.88 19.05 -6.27
CA LEU A 93 9.56 17.87 -6.75
C LEU A 93 10.23 18.17 -8.09
N SER A 94 11.56 18.03 -8.17
CA SER A 94 12.32 18.22 -9.40
C SER A 94 13.07 16.96 -9.80
N ARG A 95 13.32 16.80 -11.11
CA ARG A 95 14.07 15.68 -11.66
C ARG A 95 15.11 16.14 -12.69
N PRO A 96 16.27 15.47 -12.78
CA PRO A 96 17.28 15.82 -13.74
C PRO A 96 16.93 15.33 -15.15
N VAL A 97 17.17 16.17 -16.15
CA VAL A 97 17.09 15.85 -17.58
C VAL A 97 18.31 16.37 -18.32
N LEU A 98 18.70 15.72 -19.41
CA LEU A 98 19.78 16.15 -20.28
C LEU A 98 19.31 17.29 -21.17
N ARG A 99 20.11 18.34 -21.31
CA ARG A 99 19.83 19.44 -22.24
C ARG A 99 20.19 19.05 -23.67
N VAL A 100 19.37 19.52 -24.58
CA VAL A 100 19.55 19.34 -26.03
C VAL A 100 19.79 20.72 -26.66
N LYS A 101 20.82 20.83 -27.47
CA LYS A 101 21.12 22.01 -28.26
C LYS A 101 21.36 21.59 -29.72
N ASP A 102 20.68 22.23 -30.66
CA ASP A 102 20.81 21.95 -32.10
C ASP A 102 20.66 20.44 -32.45
N LYS A 103 19.63 19.79 -31.87
CA LYS A 103 19.36 18.35 -32.01
C LYS A 103 20.39 17.40 -31.39
N ASN A 104 21.44 17.94 -30.77
CA ASN A 104 22.47 17.13 -30.13
C ASN A 104 22.35 17.20 -28.61
N ILE A 105 22.61 16.07 -27.94
CA ILE A 105 22.75 16.03 -26.50
C ILE A 105 24.11 16.60 -26.13
N LEU A 106 24.13 17.45 -25.10
CA LEU A 106 25.38 18.09 -24.68
C LEU A 106 26.36 17.12 -23.98
N ILE A 107 25.87 16.01 -23.45
CA ILE A 107 26.72 14.98 -22.83
C ILE A 107 27.49 14.20 -23.91
N THR A 108 28.81 14.12 -23.77
CA THR A 108 29.69 13.37 -24.66
C THR A 108 30.28 12.16 -23.94
N LYS A 109 30.80 11.18 -24.72
CA LYS A 109 31.48 10.00 -24.16
C LYS A 109 32.71 10.38 -23.32
N SER A 110 33.41 11.46 -23.67
CA SER A 110 34.54 11.96 -22.90
C SER A 110 34.13 12.43 -21.52
N ILE A 111 33.03 13.19 -21.41
CA ILE A 111 32.49 13.66 -20.13
C ILE A 111 32.05 12.49 -19.25
N ILE A 112 31.41 11.47 -19.85
CA ILE A 112 31.04 10.26 -19.11
C ILE A 112 32.28 9.54 -18.55
N SER A 113 33.36 9.46 -19.35
CA SER A 113 34.61 8.83 -18.89
C SER A 113 35.28 9.65 -17.78
N GLN A 114 35.24 10.97 -17.83
CA GLN A 114 35.76 11.87 -16.78
C GLN A 114 34.94 11.74 -15.48
N LEU A 115 33.61 11.64 -15.60
CA LEU A 115 32.73 11.39 -14.47
C LEU A 115 33.02 10.02 -13.81
N GLN A 116 33.24 8.96 -14.63
CA GLN A 116 33.60 7.64 -14.13
C GLN A 116 34.96 7.60 -13.40
N ARG A 117 35.91 8.45 -13.83
CA ARG A 117 37.21 8.60 -13.18
C ARG A 117 37.18 9.50 -11.93
N GLY A 118 36.05 10.19 -11.67
CA GLY A 118 35.92 11.14 -10.58
C GLY A 118 36.62 12.47 -10.81
N GLU A 119 36.99 12.79 -12.07
CA GLU A 119 37.62 14.07 -12.44
C GLU A 119 36.58 15.23 -12.43
N ILE A 120 35.32 14.89 -12.69
CA ILE A 120 34.17 15.80 -12.70
C ILE A 120 33.11 15.24 -11.74
N SER A 121 32.51 16.12 -10.95
CA SER A 121 31.40 15.76 -10.06
C SER A 121 30.04 15.91 -10.77
N TRP A 122 28.99 15.35 -10.14
CA TRP A 122 27.62 15.55 -10.63
C TRP A 122 27.20 17.02 -10.60
N GLU A 123 27.67 17.77 -9.63
CA GLU A 123 27.37 19.21 -9.46
C GLU A 123 27.96 20.06 -10.60
N ASP A 124 29.13 19.68 -11.10
CA ASP A 124 29.79 20.36 -12.21
C ASP A 124 29.01 20.24 -13.53
N LEU A 125 28.13 19.23 -13.67
CA LEU A 125 27.26 19.06 -14.82
C LEU A 125 26.05 20.01 -14.81
N LEU A 126 25.73 20.59 -13.67
CA LEU A 126 24.53 21.42 -13.44
C LEU A 126 24.76 22.90 -13.78
N SER A 127 25.98 23.34 -13.74
CA SER A 127 26.34 24.75 -14.01
C SER A 127 27.49 24.85 -15.01
N SER A 128 27.58 25.98 -15.68
CA SER A 128 28.69 26.25 -16.62
C SER A 128 29.98 26.73 -15.95
N CYS A 129 30.13 26.57 -14.63
CA CYS A 129 31.32 27.04 -13.91
C CYS A 129 32.59 26.25 -14.26
N VAL A 130 32.47 24.93 -14.52
CA VAL A 130 33.59 24.04 -14.84
C VAL A 130 33.57 23.65 -16.32
N LEU A 131 32.37 23.44 -16.86
CA LEU A 131 32.13 23.09 -18.25
C LEU A 131 31.61 24.34 -19.02
N ASN A 132 31.88 24.40 -20.32
CA ASN A 132 31.46 25.55 -21.14
C ASN A 132 29.95 25.75 -21.22
N ASP A 133 29.17 24.72 -20.87
CA ASP A 133 27.71 24.76 -20.85
C ASP A 133 27.17 23.79 -19.79
N SER A 134 26.02 24.09 -19.16
CA SER A 134 25.38 23.14 -18.26
C SER A 134 24.81 21.98 -19.07
N ILE A 135 25.06 20.76 -18.65
CA ILE A 135 24.64 19.54 -19.36
C ILE A 135 23.31 19.03 -18.86
N ILE A 136 23.07 19.14 -17.56
CA ILE A 136 21.88 18.65 -16.88
C ILE A 136 21.09 19.83 -16.33
N GLU A 137 19.80 19.79 -16.47
CA GLU A 137 18.87 20.72 -15.84
C GLU A 137 17.92 19.97 -14.92
N TYR A 138 17.70 20.50 -13.71
CA TYR A 138 16.60 20.06 -12.85
C TYR A 138 15.33 20.80 -13.24
N ILE A 139 14.30 20.05 -13.62
CA ILE A 139 12.98 20.57 -14.00
C ILE A 139 11.91 20.09 -13.03
N ASP A 140 10.95 20.95 -12.73
CA ASP A 140 9.77 20.64 -11.95
C ASP A 140 8.57 20.26 -12.88
N PRO A 141 7.42 19.81 -12.35
CA PRO A 141 6.26 19.48 -13.16
C PRO A 141 5.73 20.63 -14.03
N ALA A 142 5.86 21.87 -13.56
CA ALA A 142 5.43 23.03 -14.32
C ALA A 142 6.34 23.29 -15.53
N GLU A 143 7.66 23.21 -15.36
CA GLU A 143 8.64 23.29 -16.47
C GLU A 143 8.50 22.11 -17.43
N GLN A 144 8.21 20.91 -16.89
CA GLN A 144 8.02 19.72 -17.70
C GLN A 144 6.83 19.86 -18.67
N ASN A 145 5.72 20.46 -18.24
CA ASN A 145 4.55 20.70 -19.10
C ASN A 145 4.84 21.68 -20.24
N ALA A 146 5.80 22.58 -20.06
CA ALA A 146 6.20 23.57 -21.05
C ALA A 146 7.39 23.12 -21.92
N SER A 147 7.99 21.96 -21.64
CA SER A 147 9.19 21.44 -22.30
C SER A 147 8.86 20.24 -23.18
N MET A 148 9.61 20.09 -24.27
CA MET A 148 9.58 18.90 -25.12
C MET A 148 10.77 18.01 -24.77
N ILE A 149 10.49 16.85 -24.18
CA ILE A 149 11.50 15.93 -23.68
C ILE A 149 11.51 14.66 -24.54
N ALA A 150 12.65 14.36 -25.15
CA ALA A 150 12.84 13.11 -25.89
C ALA A 150 13.03 11.95 -24.91
N THR A 151 12.43 10.81 -25.20
CA THR A 151 12.56 9.62 -24.35
C THR A 151 13.91 8.95 -24.51
N ARG A 152 14.43 8.91 -25.73
CA ARG A 152 15.72 8.30 -26.08
C ARG A 152 16.54 9.25 -26.94
N PRO A 153 17.87 9.14 -26.94
CA PRO A 153 18.72 9.92 -27.84
C PRO A 153 18.38 9.74 -29.34
N HIS A 154 17.93 8.55 -29.71
CA HIS A 154 17.57 8.23 -31.09
C HIS A 154 16.35 9.04 -31.57
N ASP A 155 15.40 9.33 -30.69
CA ASP A 155 14.18 10.08 -31.00
C ASP A 155 14.48 11.50 -31.53
N LEU A 156 15.65 12.05 -31.19
CA LEU A 156 16.10 13.36 -31.68
C LEU A 156 16.33 13.39 -33.19
N PHE A 157 16.63 12.24 -33.81
CA PHE A 157 17.00 12.11 -35.22
C PHE A 157 15.88 11.53 -36.10
N GLU A 158 14.93 10.79 -35.52
CA GLU A 158 13.88 10.08 -36.27
C GLU A 158 12.81 10.96 -36.91
N LEU A 159 12.63 12.17 -36.43
CA LEU A 159 11.63 13.07 -37.01
C LEU A 159 12.12 13.69 -38.32
N ASN A 160 11.66 13.16 -39.41
CA ASN A 160 11.80 13.70 -40.78
C ASN A 160 11.14 15.10 -40.99
N HIS A 161 10.68 15.73 -39.89
CA HIS A 161 10.12 17.05 -39.95
C HIS A 161 11.18 18.10 -39.63
N SER A 162 11.19 19.14 -40.44
CA SER A 162 12.13 20.25 -40.45
C SER A 162 12.33 21.02 -39.15
N VAL A 163 11.60 20.69 -38.11
CA VAL A 163 11.67 21.38 -36.81
C VAL A 163 11.61 20.35 -35.66
N SER A 164 12.77 19.82 -35.30
CA SER A 164 12.89 19.14 -33.99
C SER A 164 12.82 20.18 -32.88
N ARG A 165 11.78 20.13 -32.08
CA ARG A 165 11.53 21.06 -30.96
C ARG A 165 11.90 20.48 -29.61
N TYR A 166 12.64 19.38 -29.55
CA TYR A 166 13.10 18.82 -28.30
C TYR A 166 14.05 19.76 -27.60
N THR A 167 13.73 20.15 -26.38
CA THR A 167 14.57 20.99 -25.52
C THR A 167 15.43 20.16 -24.59
N HIS A 168 14.95 18.98 -24.24
CA HIS A 168 15.60 18.06 -23.30
C HIS A 168 15.51 16.61 -23.81
N CYS A 169 16.32 15.75 -23.19
CA CYS A 169 16.28 14.30 -23.35
C CYS A 169 16.34 13.63 -21.98
N GLU A 170 15.63 12.54 -21.81
CA GLU A 170 15.75 11.73 -20.59
C GLU A 170 17.15 11.14 -20.45
N ILE A 171 17.67 11.04 -19.23
CA ILE A 171 18.92 10.33 -18.95
C ILE A 171 18.74 8.84 -19.29
N HIS A 172 17.61 8.27 -18.85
CA HIS A 172 17.17 6.92 -19.22
C HIS A 172 15.64 6.88 -19.14
N PRO A 173 14.93 6.15 -20.01
CA PRO A 173 13.47 6.08 -19.99
C PRO A 173 12.89 5.66 -18.63
N SER A 174 13.61 4.87 -17.86
CA SER A 174 13.19 4.43 -16.50
C SER A 174 13.04 5.56 -15.49
N THR A 175 13.59 6.74 -15.77
CA THR A 175 13.46 7.92 -14.87
C THR A 175 12.05 8.47 -14.78
N ILE A 176 11.13 8.05 -15.66
CA ILE A 176 9.70 8.35 -15.54
C ILE A 176 9.07 7.70 -14.30
N PHE A 177 9.66 6.61 -13.80
CA PHE A 177 9.19 5.89 -12.62
C PHE A 177 9.78 6.46 -11.34
N GLY A 178 8.95 6.57 -10.30
CA GLY A 178 9.42 6.81 -8.95
C GLY A 178 10.09 5.57 -8.34
N ILE A 179 10.59 5.67 -7.12
CA ILE A 179 11.29 4.57 -6.43
C ILE A 179 10.44 3.31 -6.36
N LEU A 180 9.17 3.44 -5.95
CA LEU A 180 8.27 2.28 -5.82
C LEU A 180 7.99 1.59 -7.15
N ALA A 181 7.71 2.36 -8.20
CA ALA A 181 7.47 1.82 -9.53
C ALA A 181 8.74 1.22 -10.14
N SER A 182 9.92 1.74 -9.81
CA SER A 182 11.21 1.20 -10.26
C SER A 182 11.57 -0.14 -9.61
N CYS A 183 10.89 -0.53 -8.53
CA CYS A 183 11.03 -1.85 -7.92
C CYS A 183 10.17 -2.92 -8.60
N ILE A 184 9.30 -2.55 -9.54
CA ILE A 184 8.49 -3.50 -10.31
C ILE A 184 9.35 -4.09 -11.43
N PRO A 185 9.45 -5.42 -11.57
CA PRO A 185 10.13 -6.01 -12.71
C PRO A 185 9.31 -5.84 -13.98
N PHE A 186 9.96 -5.43 -15.07
CA PHE A 186 9.36 -5.21 -16.38
C PHE A 186 8.09 -4.33 -16.36
N PRO A 187 8.10 -3.15 -15.74
CA PRO A 187 6.88 -2.33 -15.60
C PRO A 187 6.38 -1.79 -16.94
N GLU A 188 7.24 -1.64 -17.96
CA GLU A 188 6.90 -1.22 -19.32
C GLU A 188 6.05 -2.26 -20.07
N HIS A 189 6.07 -3.51 -19.64
CA HIS A 189 5.26 -4.59 -20.19
C HIS A 189 3.89 -4.73 -19.50
N ASN A 190 3.59 -3.90 -18.51
CA ASN A 190 2.32 -3.88 -17.83
C ASN A 190 1.48 -2.68 -18.26
N GLN A 191 0.17 -2.81 -18.16
CA GLN A 191 -0.73 -1.68 -18.26
C GLN A 191 -0.47 -0.69 -17.10
N SER A 192 -0.43 0.62 -17.38
CA SER A 192 -0.12 1.68 -16.41
C SER A 192 -0.92 1.59 -15.09
N PRO A 193 -2.25 1.36 -15.07
CA PRO A 193 -2.99 1.21 -13.82
C PRO A 193 -2.48 0.06 -12.95
N ARG A 194 -1.96 -1.02 -13.54
CA ARG A 194 -1.43 -2.17 -12.80
C ARG A 194 -0.16 -1.83 -12.04
N ASN A 195 0.71 -1.02 -12.63
CA ASN A 195 1.88 -0.49 -11.93
C ASN A 195 1.48 0.41 -10.75
N CYS A 196 0.45 1.25 -10.92
CA CYS A 196 -0.11 2.05 -9.82
C CYS A 196 -0.67 1.17 -8.69
N TYR A 197 -1.42 0.11 -9.04
CA TYR A 197 -1.94 -0.83 -8.04
C TYR A 197 -0.81 -1.54 -7.30
N GLN A 198 0.25 -1.95 -8.00
CA GLN A 198 1.41 -2.57 -7.34
C GLN A 198 2.12 -1.60 -6.39
N CYS A 199 2.27 -0.33 -6.76
CA CYS A 199 2.84 0.69 -5.87
C CYS A 199 2.03 0.83 -4.57
N ALA A 200 0.69 0.70 -4.63
CA ALA A 200 -0.16 0.69 -3.45
C ALA A 200 -0.07 -0.61 -2.65
N GLN A 201 -0.04 -1.75 -3.32
CA GLN A 201 0.01 -3.09 -2.71
C GLN A 201 1.36 -3.36 -2.04
N GLY A 202 2.47 -2.92 -2.63
CA GLY A 202 3.80 -3.07 -2.07
C GLY A 202 3.95 -2.45 -0.67
N LYS A 203 3.22 -1.37 -0.38
CA LYS A 203 3.17 -0.74 0.96
C LYS A 203 2.37 -1.55 1.98
N GLN A 204 1.57 -2.52 1.55
CA GLN A 204 0.71 -3.37 2.39
C GLN A 204 1.24 -4.80 2.47
N ALA A 205 2.33 -5.11 1.78
CA ALA A 205 2.97 -6.42 1.79
C ALA A 205 3.66 -6.67 3.13
N MET A 206 3.59 -7.91 3.60
CA MET A 206 4.28 -8.34 4.80
C MET A 206 5.67 -8.86 4.47
N GLY A 207 6.65 -8.48 5.29
CA GLY A 207 8.04 -8.89 5.14
C GLY A 207 8.78 -8.60 6.44
N VAL A 208 10.07 -8.28 6.37
CA VAL A 208 10.84 -7.74 7.48
C VAL A 208 10.82 -6.22 7.35
N TYR A 209 9.99 -5.54 8.13
CA TYR A 209 9.81 -4.09 8.01
C TYR A 209 10.97 -3.29 8.59
N VAL A 210 11.71 -3.86 9.54
CA VAL A 210 12.91 -3.29 10.15
C VAL A 210 13.75 -4.44 10.74
N THR A 211 15.07 -4.33 10.70
CA THR A 211 15.97 -5.41 11.16
C THR A 211 15.96 -5.61 12.67
N ASN A 212 15.70 -4.55 13.44
CA ASN A 212 15.65 -4.59 14.90
C ASN A 212 14.24 -4.74 15.48
N TYR A 213 13.31 -5.37 14.75
CA TYR A 213 11.91 -5.52 15.16
C TYR A 213 11.76 -6.25 16.51
N GLU A 214 12.68 -7.12 16.87
CA GLU A 214 12.64 -7.85 18.14
C GLU A 214 12.75 -6.94 19.37
N GLY A 215 13.52 -5.86 19.25
CA GLY A 215 13.70 -4.86 20.33
C GLY A 215 12.63 -3.78 20.36
N ARG A 216 11.76 -3.71 19.36
CA ARG A 216 10.72 -2.66 19.23
C ARG A 216 9.42 -3.08 19.90
N MET A 217 8.69 -2.08 20.41
CA MET A 217 7.35 -2.23 21.00
C MET A 217 6.33 -1.43 20.18
N ASP A 218 6.21 -1.77 18.89
CA ASP A 218 5.23 -1.14 17.98
C ASP A 218 3.82 -1.64 18.31
N LYS A 219 2.81 -0.80 18.09
CA LYS A 219 1.41 -1.14 18.40
C LYS A 219 0.94 -2.38 17.64
N THR A 220 1.25 -2.44 16.36
CA THR A 220 0.98 -3.61 15.51
C THR A 220 2.11 -3.75 14.50
N ALA A 221 2.66 -4.93 14.38
CA ALA A 221 3.72 -5.26 13.42
C ALA A 221 3.46 -6.62 12.80
N TYR A 222 3.72 -6.73 11.52
CA TYR A 222 3.61 -7.97 10.75
C TYR A 222 5.00 -8.37 10.27
N VAL A 223 5.43 -9.58 10.59
CA VAL A 223 6.74 -10.09 10.18
C VAL A 223 6.54 -11.41 9.45
N LEU A 224 7.06 -11.50 8.23
CA LEU A 224 7.09 -12.74 7.46
C LEU A 224 8.23 -13.63 8.01
N ASN A 225 7.92 -14.87 8.38
CA ASN A 225 8.90 -15.73 9.06
C ASN A 225 10.02 -16.20 8.14
N TYR A 226 9.70 -16.49 6.88
CA TYR A 226 10.64 -17.02 5.89
C TYR A 226 10.64 -16.18 4.60
N PRO A 227 11.06 -14.91 4.69
CA PRO A 227 11.11 -14.05 3.51
C PRO A 227 12.24 -14.49 2.58
N GLN A 228 12.03 -14.29 1.27
CA GLN A 228 13.01 -14.63 0.25
C GLN A 228 13.31 -13.42 -0.61
N ARG A 229 14.54 -13.32 -1.09
CA ARG A 229 14.90 -12.37 -2.14
C ARG A 229 14.22 -12.80 -3.45
N PRO A 230 13.65 -11.88 -4.24
CA PRO A 230 13.09 -12.23 -5.54
C PRO A 230 14.17 -12.71 -6.52
N LEU A 231 13.84 -13.70 -7.35
CA LEU A 231 14.72 -14.21 -8.39
C LEU A 231 14.99 -13.14 -9.46
N VAL A 232 13.96 -12.37 -9.80
CA VAL A 232 14.05 -11.25 -10.73
C VAL A 232 13.95 -9.97 -9.92
N ASP A 233 15.02 -9.21 -9.86
CA ASP A 233 15.07 -7.92 -9.17
C ASP A 233 15.29 -6.75 -10.15
N THR A 234 15.45 -5.54 -9.64
CA THR A 234 15.79 -4.35 -10.41
C THR A 234 17.01 -3.67 -9.82
N ARG A 235 17.73 -2.89 -10.63
CA ARG A 235 18.91 -2.14 -10.18
C ARG A 235 18.59 -1.20 -9.02
N ILE A 236 17.38 -0.62 -9.02
CA ILE A 236 16.94 0.26 -7.92
C ILE A 236 16.75 -0.53 -6.63
N MET A 237 16.20 -1.74 -6.67
CA MET A 237 16.09 -2.59 -5.48
C MET A 237 17.45 -2.88 -4.84
N ASN A 238 18.46 -3.14 -5.67
CA ASN A 238 19.83 -3.34 -5.19
C ASN A 238 20.44 -2.05 -4.63
N MET A 239 20.20 -0.91 -5.29
CA MET A 239 20.72 0.39 -4.87
C MET A 239 20.15 0.85 -3.52
N ILE A 240 18.87 0.61 -3.25
CA ILE A 240 18.21 0.94 -1.97
C ILE A 240 18.30 -0.18 -0.94
N GLU A 241 19.03 -1.25 -1.24
CA GLU A 241 19.23 -2.43 -0.38
C GLU A 241 17.91 -3.12 0.05
N LEU A 242 16.86 -3.01 -0.76
CA LEU A 242 15.55 -3.61 -0.46
C LEU A 242 15.63 -5.15 -0.34
N ASN A 243 16.61 -5.76 -1.01
CA ASN A 243 16.84 -7.21 -0.96
C ASN A 243 17.28 -7.71 0.43
N ASN A 244 17.77 -6.82 1.32
CA ASN A 244 18.13 -7.15 2.68
C ASN A 244 16.90 -7.28 3.61
N ILE A 245 15.77 -6.69 3.22
CA ILE A 245 14.48 -6.73 3.92
C ILE A 245 13.36 -7.19 2.99
N PRO A 246 13.42 -8.41 2.47
CA PRO A 246 12.46 -8.87 1.46
C PRO A 246 11.04 -8.98 2.03
N SER A 247 10.05 -8.79 1.17
CA SER A 247 8.62 -8.74 1.53
C SER A 247 7.77 -9.79 0.82
N GLY A 248 8.30 -10.97 0.61
CA GLY A 248 7.55 -12.06 -0.03
C GLY A 248 8.37 -13.32 -0.22
N CYS A 249 7.86 -14.23 -1.03
CA CYS A 249 8.48 -15.50 -1.36
C CYS A 249 8.40 -15.78 -2.87
N ASN A 250 9.38 -16.50 -3.40
CA ASN A 250 9.31 -17.07 -4.74
C ASN A 250 8.46 -18.35 -4.67
N VAL A 251 7.45 -18.43 -5.51
CA VAL A 251 6.51 -19.57 -5.54
C VAL A 251 6.35 -20.07 -6.97
N ILE A 252 6.15 -21.36 -7.12
CA ILE A 252 5.85 -21.97 -8.42
C ILE A 252 4.37 -21.73 -8.73
N VAL A 253 4.12 -20.99 -9.79
CA VAL A 253 2.77 -20.60 -10.23
C VAL A 253 2.42 -21.32 -11.51
N ALA A 254 1.28 -22.03 -11.54
CA ALA A 254 0.67 -22.57 -12.75
C ALA A 254 -0.51 -21.67 -13.17
N ILE A 255 -0.59 -21.37 -14.47
CA ILE A 255 -1.67 -20.56 -15.04
C ILE A 255 -2.65 -21.50 -15.74
N MET A 256 -3.71 -21.87 -15.04
CA MET A 256 -4.74 -22.75 -15.54
C MET A 256 -6.05 -22.57 -14.76
N THR A 257 -7.16 -22.94 -15.37
CA THR A 257 -8.42 -23.15 -14.63
C THR A 257 -8.37 -24.51 -13.94
N HIS A 258 -8.70 -24.58 -12.68
CA HIS A 258 -8.73 -25.83 -11.93
C HIS A 258 -9.84 -25.81 -10.88
N THR A 259 -10.64 -26.86 -10.78
CA THR A 259 -11.74 -27.05 -9.81
C THR A 259 -12.79 -25.93 -9.73
N GLY A 260 -12.64 -24.82 -10.44
CA GLY A 260 -13.56 -23.67 -10.41
C GLY A 260 -13.39 -22.72 -9.22
N TYR A 261 -12.52 -23.02 -8.24
CA TYR A 261 -12.29 -22.17 -7.07
C TYR A 261 -11.26 -21.06 -7.30
N ASN A 262 -10.73 -20.92 -8.52
CA ASN A 262 -9.84 -19.82 -8.90
C ASN A 262 -10.50 -18.80 -9.85
N GLN A 263 -11.83 -18.71 -9.86
CA GLN A 263 -12.57 -17.71 -10.63
C GLN A 263 -12.46 -16.32 -9.96
N GLU A 264 -12.66 -15.25 -10.74
CA GLU A 264 -12.75 -13.86 -10.27
C GLU A 264 -11.65 -13.45 -9.27
N ASP A 265 -10.38 -13.61 -9.65
CA ASP A 265 -9.22 -13.26 -8.83
C ASP A 265 -8.96 -14.17 -7.62
N SER A 266 -9.61 -15.30 -7.54
CA SER A 266 -9.30 -16.29 -6.53
C SER A 266 -8.07 -17.11 -6.91
N LEU A 267 -7.35 -17.55 -5.89
CA LEU A 267 -6.14 -18.36 -6.00
C LEU A 267 -6.38 -19.73 -5.36
N LEU A 268 -5.78 -20.76 -5.92
CA LEU A 268 -5.70 -22.07 -5.29
C LEU A 268 -4.30 -22.25 -4.70
N PHE A 269 -4.24 -22.79 -3.52
CA PHE A 269 -2.99 -23.06 -2.81
C PHE A 269 -2.76 -24.53 -2.53
N ASN A 270 -1.50 -24.93 -2.53
CA ASN A 270 -1.05 -26.24 -2.12
C ASN A 270 -0.94 -26.31 -0.58
N GLN A 271 -1.66 -27.24 0.03
CA GLN A 271 -1.64 -27.47 1.48
C GLN A 271 -0.22 -27.84 1.97
N GLY A 272 0.49 -28.69 1.24
CA GLY A 272 1.84 -29.10 1.62
C GLY A 272 2.82 -27.94 1.68
N SER A 273 2.70 -26.94 0.79
CA SER A 273 3.52 -25.73 0.81
C SER A 273 3.22 -24.87 2.04
N ILE A 274 1.95 -24.75 2.44
CA ILE A 274 1.55 -24.04 3.66
C ILE A 274 2.10 -24.74 4.91
N ASP A 275 2.03 -26.07 4.94
CA ASP A 275 2.51 -26.84 6.09
C ASP A 275 4.04 -26.79 6.22
N ARG A 276 4.76 -26.66 5.12
CA ARG A 276 6.20 -26.38 5.10
C ARG A 276 6.58 -24.94 5.50
N GLY A 277 5.60 -24.06 5.74
CA GLY A 277 5.81 -22.71 6.26
C GLY A 277 5.71 -21.58 5.23
N LEU A 278 5.18 -21.85 4.03
CA LEU A 278 5.01 -20.82 3.01
C LEU A 278 4.08 -19.71 3.52
N PHE A 279 4.54 -18.45 3.46
CA PHE A 279 3.84 -17.25 3.92
C PHE A 279 3.38 -17.27 5.38
N VAL A 280 3.97 -18.07 6.24
CA VAL A 280 3.70 -17.98 7.68
C VAL A 280 4.17 -16.62 8.19
N THR A 281 3.31 -15.94 8.91
CA THR A 281 3.59 -14.61 9.46
C THR A 281 3.40 -14.59 10.97
N THR A 282 4.22 -13.80 11.64
CA THR A 282 4.05 -13.49 13.06
C THR A 282 3.50 -12.09 13.20
N VAL A 283 2.37 -11.96 13.87
CA VAL A 283 1.74 -10.69 14.18
C VAL A 283 2.09 -10.32 15.61
N TYR A 284 2.73 -9.17 15.78
CA TYR A 284 3.00 -8.59 17.09
C TYR A 284 1.97 -7.51 17.37
N HIS A 285 1.36 -7.57 18.55
CA HIS A 285 0.45 -6.55 19.04
C HIS A 285 0.89 -6.11 20.42
N THR A 286 1.07 -4.80 20.61
CA THR A 286 1.52 -4.26 21.90
C THR A 286 0.40 -3.46 22.55
N GLU A 287 -0.02 -3.91 23.71
CA GLU A 287 -0.91 -3.15 24.58
C GLU A 287 -0.08 -2.28 25.52
N LYS A 288 -0.37 -0.98 25.52
CA LYS A 288 0.22 0.01 26.41
C LYS A 288 -0.79 0.44 27.45
N ASP A 289 -0.36 0.54 28.70
CA ASP A 289 -1.11 1.17 29.76
C ASP A 289 -0.21 2.07 30.61
N GLU A 290 -0.75 3.19 31.07
CA GLU A 290 -0.05 4.16 31.93
C GLU A 290 -0.81 4.32 33.22
N ASP A 291 -0.09 4.36 34.34
CA ASP A 291 -0.67 4.65 35.64
C ASP A 291 -0.80 6.17 35.82
N LYS A 292 -1.97 6.69 35.51
CA LYS A 292 -2.24 8.13 35.58
C LYS A 292 -2.77 8.55 36.93
N GLN A 293 -2.31 9.68 37.42
CA GLN A 293 -2.94 10.35 38.53
C GLN A 293 -4.19 11.08 38.03
N LYS A 294 -5.31 10.86 38.70
CA LYS A 294 -6.54 11.58 38.41
C LYS A 294 -6.44 13.02 38.91
N ILE A 295 -7.25 13.91 38.38
CA ILE A 295 -7.36 15.33 38.77
C ILE A 295 -7.53 15.51 40.28
N ASN A 296 -8.04 14.48 40.95
CA ASN A 296 -8.31 14.46 42.39
C ASN A 296 -7.14 14.00 43.27
N GLY A 297 -5.96 13.71 42.69
CA GLY A 297 -4.79 13.22 43.41
C GLY A 297 -4.77 11.70 43.64
N ASP A 298 -5.80 10.97 43.22
CA ASP A 298 -5.85 9.51 43.37
C ASP A 298 -4.98 8.85 42.31
N GLU A 299 -4.07 7.97 42.73
CA GLU A 299 -3.20 7.21 41.84
C GLU A 299 -3.84 5.88 41.46
N GLU A 300 -3.71 5.51 40.18
CA GLU A 300 -4.10 4.20 39.69
C GLU A 300 -3.06 3.15 40.13
N ILE A 301 -3.53 2.03 40.66
CA ILE A 301 -2.67 0.98 41.18
C ILE A 301 -2.72 -0.24 40.26
N ARG A 302 -1.55 -0.66 39.77
CA ARG A 302 -1.40 -1.85 38.96
C ARG A 302 -1.16 -3.07 39.86
N CYS A 303 -2.17 -3.91 39.99
CA CYS A 303 -2.11 -5.16 40.75
C CYS A 303 -3.26 -6.07 40.36
N LYS A 304 -3.22 -7.33 40.76
CA LYS A 304 -4.37 -8.23 40.65
C LYS A 304 -5.50 -7.70 41.52
N PRO A 305 -6.68 -7.34 40.99
CA PRO A 305 -7.81 -6.86 41.80
C PRO A 305 -8.34 -7.96 42.68
N ASP A 306 -8.69 -7.60 43.91
CA ASP A 306 -9.37 -8.49 44.86
C ASP A 306 -10.90 -8.37 44.68
N PRO A 307 -11.62 -9.45 44.39
CA PRO A 307 -13.07 -9.42 44.18
C PRO A 307 -13.86 -8.83 45.34
N ALA A 308 -13.35 -9.00 46.57
CA ALA A 308 -14.04 -8.52 47.78
C ALA A 308 -14.07 -6.99 47.87
N ASN A 309 -13.02 -6.31 47.35
CA ASN A 309 -12.83 -4.87 47.55
C ASN A 309 -13.02 -4.05 46.25
N THR A 310 -13.28 -4.69 45.11
CA THR A 310 -13.29 -4.04 43.79
C THR A 310 -14.65 -4.15 43.11
N LYS A 311 -15.19 -3.00 42.69
CA LYS A 311 -16.44 -2.92 41.92
C LYS A 311 -16.17 -3.03 40.43
N GLY A 312 -17.12 -3.63 39.70
CA GLY A 312 -17.09 -3.63 38.24
C GLY A 312 -16.01 -4.50 37.62
N MET A 313 -15.68 -5.61 38.28
CA MET A 313 -14.76 -6.62 37.75
C MET A 313 -15.12 -6.97 36.30
N LYS A 314 -14.13 -6.97 35.43
CA LYS A 314 -14.32 -7.37 34.02
C LYS A 314 -14.65 -8.86 33.96
N MET A 315 -15.51 -9.24 33.03
CA MET A 315 -15.81 -10.66 32.75
C MET A 315 -14.62 -11.32 32.02
N GLY A 316 -13.53 -11.52 32.74
CA GLY A 316 -12.27 -12.09 32.24
C GLY A 316 -11.58 -12.95 33.28
N VAL A 317 -10.54 -13.68 32.87
CA VAL A 317 -9.75 -14.58 33.72
C VAL A 317 -8.53 -13.83 34.25
N TYR A 318 -8.38 -13.74 35.57
CA TYR A 318 -7.28 -13.06 36.27
C TYR A 318 -6.18 -14.01 36.74
N ASP A 319 -6.33 -15.32 36.54
CA ASP A 319 -5.45 -16.32 37.15
C ASP A 319 -3.99 -16.23 36.68
N LYS A 320 -3.80 -15.84 35.44
CA LYS A 320 -2.48 -15.72 34.82
C LYS A 320 -1.75 -14.42 35.18
N VAL A 321 -2.42 -13.48 35.83
CA VAL A 321 -1.85 -12.18 36.18
C VAL A 321 -0.98 -12.29 37.43
N ASN A 322 0.26 -11.79 37.37
CA ASN A 322 1.17 -11.75 38.51
C ASN A 322 0.83 -10.61 39.50
N SER A 323 1.55 -10.55 40.62
CA SER A 323 1.36 -9.52 41.63
C SER A 323 1.58 -8.09 41.15
N LYS A 324 2.37 -7.92 40.04
CA LYS A 324 2.64 -6.63 39.39
C LYS A 324 1.53 -6.22 38.39
N GLY A 325 0.44 -6.97 38.33
CA GLY A 325 -0.69 -6.65 37.43
C GLY A 325 -0.46 -6.96 35.97
N MET A 326 0.45 -7.84 35.58
CA MET A 326 0.76 -8.23 34.20
C MET A 326 0.79 -9.74 34.04
N ILE A 327 0.54 -10.22 32.83
CA ILE A 327 0.82 -11.61 32.47
C ILE A 327 2.32 -11.80 32.28
N PRO A 328 2.93 -12.88 32.82
CA PRO A 328 4.32 -13.23 32.58
C PRO A 328 4.62 -13.50 31.09
N GLU A 329 5.87 -13.29 30.70
CA GLU A 329 6.35 -13.65 29.36
C GLU A 329 6.22 -15.16 29.08
N ASN A 330 6.11 -15.53 27.83
CA ASN A 330 5.91 -16.91 27.33
C ASN A 330 4.63 -17.62 27.82
N THR A 331 3.66 -16.87 28.33
CA THR A 331 2.35 -17.41 28.74
C THR A 331 1.37 -17.38 27.58
N ILE A 332 0.60 -18.46 27.40
CA ILE A 332 -0.50 -18.53 26.45
C ILE A 332 -1.65 -17.65 26.94
N VAL A 333 -2.15 -16.79 26.05
CA VAL A 333 -3.27 -15.89 26.31
C VAL A 333 -4.48 -16.39 25.55
N ASN A 334 -5.54 -16.69 26.26
CA ASN A 334 -6.81 -17.12 25.71
C ASN A 334 -7.80 -15.95 25.56
N ASN A 335 -8.93 -16.22 24.92
CA ASN A 335 -9.99 -15.21 24.82
C ASN A 335 -10.50 -14.81 26.22
N ARG A 336 -10.65 -13.53 26.43
CA ARG A 336 -11.06 -12.88 27.69
C ARG A 336 -10.04 -12.98 28.83
N ASP A 337 -8.80 -13.39 28.61
CA ASP A 337 -7.77 -13.23 29.62
C ASP A 337 -7.44 -11.76 29.85
N ILE A 338 -7.14 -11.42 31.10
CA ILE A 338 -6.71 -10.08 31.48
C ILE A 338 -5.21 -9.96 31.24
N ILE A 339 -4.81 -9.04 30.35
CA ILE A 339 -3.39 -8.80 30.03
C ILE A 339 -2.76 -7.88 31.05
N ILE A 340 -3.42 -6.76 31.35
CA ILE A 340 -2.96 -5.76 32.31
C ILE A 340 -4.08 -5.55 33.32
N ALA A 341 -3.82 -5.85 34.55
CA ALA A 341 -4.76 -5.66 35.64
C ALA A 341 -4.46 -4.37 36.41
N LYS A 342 -5.47 -3.55 36.60
CA LYS A 342 -5.37 -2.21 37.16
C LYS A 342 -6.64 -1.86 37.92
N LYS A 343 -6.49 -1.26 39.08
CA LYS A 343 -7.59 -0.76 39.90
C LYS A 343 -7.43 0.72 40.19
N THR A 344 -8.55 1.41 40.31
CA THR A 344 -8.61 2.82 40.66
C THR A 344 -9.36 3.01 41.95
N PRO A 345 -8.89 3.80 42.93
CA PRO A 345 -9.62 4.06 44.14
C PRO A 345 -10.90 4.86 43.84
N ILE A 346 -11.98 4.53 44.55
CA ILE A 346 -13.27 5.24 44.48
C ILE A 346 -13.33 6.19 45.67
N LYS A 347 -13.68 7.45 45.47
CA LYS A 347 -13.89 8.38 46.58
C LYS A 347 -15.06 7.94 47.48
N ASP A 348 -14.78 7.86 48.74
CA ASP A 348 -15.81 7.66 49.75
C ASP A 348 -16.74 8.88 49.81
N SER A 349 -18.03 8.69 49.56
CA SER A 349 -19.02 9.70 49.92
C SER A 349 -19.12 9.74 51.45
N ARG A 350 -19.11 10.92 52.03
CA ARG A 350 -19.08 11.18 53.51
C ARG A 350 -20.15 10.46 54.34
N SER A 351 -21.07 9.74 53.73
CA SER A 351 -22.22 9.11 54.38
C SER A 351 -22.13 7.60 54.64
N ASP A 352 -21.12 6.89 54.07
CA ASP A 352 -21.09 5.42 54.13
C ASP A 352 -19.69 4.89 54.44
N HIS A 353 -19.27 4.95 55.72
CA HIS A 353 -18.02 4.35 56.21
C HIS A 353 -18.01 2.82 56.27
N THR A 354 -19.15 2.18 55.95
CA THR A 354 -19.31 0.72 56.02
C THR A 354 -19.09 0.00 54.69
N LYS A 355 -18.79 0.72 53.60
CA LYS A 355 -18.59 0.08 52.30
C LYS A 355 -17.24 -0.63 52.19
N LEU A 356 -17.29 -1.95 52.05
CA LEU A 356 -16.14 -2.81 51.74
C LEU A 356 -15.50 -2.55 50.37
N ILE A 357 -16.25 -1.92 49.44
CA ILE A 357 -15.82 -1.68 48.07
C ILE A 357 -15.08 -0.35 47.97
N LYS A 358 -13.75 -0.41 47.80
CA LYS A 358 -12.87 0.77 47.77
C LYS A 358 -12.29 1.07 46.37
N PHE A 359 -12.39 0.15 45.45
CA PHE A 359 -11.74 0.23 44.14
C PHE A 359 -12.70 -0.07 42.98
N GLU A 360 -12.38 0.44 41.82
CA GLU A 360 -13.02 0.14 40.53
C GLU A 360 -12.01 -0.53 39.60
N ASP A 361 -12.43 -1.57 38.89
CA ASP A 361 -11.58 -2.31 37.96
C ASP A 361 -11.46 -1.62 36.59
N GLN A 362 -10.24 -1.32 36.19
CA GLN A 362 -9.90 -0.76 34.87
C GLN A 362 -8.97 -1.67 34.07
N SER A 363 -8.96 -2.95 34.37
CA SER A 363 -8.15 -3.95 33.71
C SER A 363 -8.45 -4.05 32.21
N LYS A 364 -7.41 -4.38 31.40
CA LYS A 364 -7.51 -4.61 29.97
C LYS A 364 -7.70 -6.09 29.67
N ILE A 365 -8.77 -6.39 28.93
CA ILE A 365 -9.12 -7.73 28.47
C ILE A 365 -8.55 -7.95 27.08
N HIS A 366 -7.96 -9.11 26.85
CA HIS A 366 -7.61 -9.56 25.51
C HIS A 366 -8.78 -10.28 24.84
N ARG A 367 -9.04 -9.89 23.59
CA ARG A 367 -10.06 -10.53 22.75
C ARG A 367 -9.37 -11.14 21.55
N THR A 368 -9.34 -12.44 21.50
CA THR A 368 -8.73 -13.18 20.40
C THR A 368 -9.52 -14.46 20.15
N SER A 369 -9.52 -14.88 18.89
CA SER A 369 -9.97 -16.20 18.48
C SER A 369 -8.80 -17.16 18.18
N GLU A 370 -7.56 -16.67 18.32
CA GLU A 370 -6.33 -17.36 17.93
C GLU A 370 -5.45 -17.60 19.14
N GLU A 371 -4.61 -18.60 19.04
CA GLU A 371 -3.59 -18.89 20.04
C GLU A 371 -2.54 -17.77 20.05
N THR A 372 -2.45 -17.08 21.17
CA THR A 372 -1.59 -15.90 21.34
C THR A 372 -0.67 -16.10 22.53
N PHE A 373 0.58 -15.67 22.40
CA PHE A 373 1.58 -15.75 23.45
C PHE A 373 2.00 -14.35 23.89
N VAL A 374 2.33 -14.20 25.17
CA VAL A 374 3.05 -13.01 25.65
C VAL A 374 4.50 -13.13 25.23
N ASP A 375 4.96 -12.21 24.39
CA ASP A 375 6.33 -12.23 23.88
C ASP A 375 7.31 -11.52 24.82
N LYS A 376 7.08 -10.23 25.08
CA LYS A 376 7.91 -9.41 25.98
C LYS A 376 7.08 -8.42 26.77
N ASN A 377 7.54 -8.16 28.00
CA ASN A 377 7.00 -7.13 28.88
C ASN A 377 8.03 -6.01 29.05
N TYR A 378 7.57 -4.78 29.00
CA TYR A 378 8.41 -3.61 29.19
C TYR A 378 7.76 -2.66 30.20
N ILE A 379 8.51 -2.31 31.24
CA ILE A 379 8.09 -1.38 32.28
C ILE A 379 9.08 -0.23 32.30
N ASN A 380 8.58 0.98 32.26
CA ASN A 380 9.40 2.19 32.37
C ASN A 380 8.56 3.35 32.93
N ARG A 381 9.20 4.47 33.18
CA ARG A 381 8.54 5.72 33.58
C ARG A 381 8.56 6.72 32.43
N ASN A 382 7.47 7.46 32.28
CA ASN A 382 7.41 8.52 31.28
C ASN A 382 8.09 9.80 31.81
N GLY A 383 8.17 10.85 30.99
CA GLY A 383 8.75 12.15 31.38
C GLY A 383 8.08 12.84 32.56
N ASP A 384 6.80 12.50 32.84
CA ASP A 384 6.01 13.04 33.95
C ASP A 384 6.17 12.22 35.25
N GLY A 385 7.00 11.15 35.23
CA GLY A 385 7.29 10.31 36.38
C GLY A 385 6.32 9.13 36.58
N TYR A 386 5.27 8.99 35.77
CA TYR A 386 4.31 7.90 35.86
C TYR A 386 4.87 6.60 35.25
N GLU A 387 4.58 5.47 35.90
CA GLU A 387 4.91 4.17 35.32
C GLU A 387 3.99 3.85 34.16
N PHE A 388 4.59 3.29 33.10
CA PHE A 388 3.82 2.69 32.02
C PHE A 388 4.33 1.28 31.72
N VAL A 389 3.42 0.47 31.24
CA VAL A 389 3.69 -0.90 30.84
C VAL A 389 3.32 -1.10 29.38
N LYS A 390 4.18 -1.83 28.69
CA LYS A 390 3.87 -2.37 27.38
C LYS A 390 3.98 -3.89 27.42
N VAL A 391 2.92 -4.57 27.02
CA VAL A 391 2.88 -6.02 26.88
C VAL A 391 2.78 -6.34 25.41
N ARG A 392 3.83 -6.95 24.84
CA ARG A 392 3.84 -7.39 23.45
C ARG A 392 3.31 -8.82 23.36
N LEU A 393 2.29 -8.98 22.56
CA LEU A 393 1.66 -10.26 22.25
C LEU A 393 2.14 -10.73 20.88
N ARG A 394 2.28 -12.03 20.71
CA ARG A 394 2.71 -12.69 19.47
C ARG A 394 1.69 -13.73 19.05
N THR A 395 1.24 -13.64 17.80
CA THR A 395 0.34 -14.61 17.18
C THR A 395 0.94 -15.08 15.88
N THR A 396 1.11 -16.39 15.69
CA THR A 396 1.62 -16.96 14.44
C THR A 396 0.44 -17.35 13.56
N ARG A 397 0.43 -16.86 12.31
CA ARG A 397 -0.66 -17.07 11.36
C ARG A 397 -0.19 -17.80 10.12
N LYS A 398 -0.72 -18.96 9.86
CA LYS A 398 -0.66 -19.66 8.58
C LYS A 398 -1.64 -19.02 7.59
N LEU A 399 -1.51 -19.35 6.31
CA LEU A 399 -2.48 -18.96 5.29
C LEU A 399 -3.82 -19.68 5.53
N VAL A 400 -4.90 -18.93 5.36
CA VAL A 400 -6.28 -19.46 5.40
C VAL A 400 -7.06 -18.98 4.19
N ILE A 401 -8.16 -19.68 3.85
CA ILE A 401 -9.06 -19.29 2.77
C ILE A 401 -9.57 -17.86 3.03
N GLY A 402 -9.49 -17.00 2.00
CA GLY A 402 -9.88 -15.60 2.06
C GLY A 402 -8.74 -14.63 2.39
N ASP A 403 -7.54 -15.09 2.74
CA ASP A 403 -6.36 -14.24 2.86
C ASP A 403 -5.97 -13.66 1.50
N LYS A 404 -5.40 -12.47 1.51
CA LYS A 404 -5.09 -11.72 0.31
C LYS A 404 -3.61 -11.76 -0.02
N LEU A 405 -3.30 -12.14 -1.25
CA LEU A 405 -1.95 -12.14 -1.81
C LEU A 405 -1.90 -11.30 -3.09
N SER A 406 -0.70 -10.96 -3.52
CA SER A 406 -0.46 -10.20 -4.74
C SER A 406 0.88 -10.58 -5.37
N SER A 407 0.93 -10.62 -6.69
CA SER A 407 2.21 -10.56 -7.41
C SER A 407 2.74 -9.12 -7.43
N ARG A 408 3.93 -8.88 -7.98
CA ARG A 408 4.48 -7.52 -8.17
C ARG A 408 3.92 -6.79 -9.40
N HIS A 409 2.81 -7.26 -9.96
CA HIS A 409 2.21 -6.72 -11.18
C HIS A 409 0.76 -6.24 -10.99
N GLY A 410 0.38 -5.95 -9.75
CA GLY A 410 -0.98 -5.50 -9.45
C GLY A 410 -2.05 -6.59 -9.59
N GLN A 411 -1.66 -7.86 -9.56
CA GLN A 411 -2.54 -9.03 -9.60
C GLN A 411 -2.86 -9.49 -8.17
N LYS A 412 -3.68 -8.72 -7.47
CA LYS A 412 -4.15 -9.11 -6.15
C LYS A 412 -5.20 -10.22 -6.27
N GLY A 413 -5.09 -11.21 -5.41
CA GLY A 413 -6.06 -12.31 -5.36
C GLY A 413 -6.32 -12.77 -3.94
N THR A 414 -7.48 -13.40 -3.73
CA THR A 414 -7.86 -14.02 -2.46
C THR A 414 -7.74 -15.52 -2.58
N ILE A 415 -7.38 -16.21 -1.50
CA ILE A 415 -7.34 -17.66 -1.49
C ILE A 415 -8.78 -18.18 -1.57
N GLY A 416 -9.11 -18.87 -2.68
CA GLY A 416 -10.42 -19.47 -2.89
C GLY A 416 -10.53 -20.88 -2.28
N ASN A 417 -9.46 -21.65 -2.38
CA ASN A 417 -9.39 -22.98 -1.76
C ASN A 417 -7.93 -23.38 -1.51
N ILE A 418 -7.74 -24.32 -0.58
CA ILE A 418 -6.46 -24.96 -0.27
C ILE A 418 -6.62 -26.45 -0.58
N ILE A 419 -5.82 -26.94 -1.53
CA ILE A 419 -5.91 -28.31 -2.05
C ILE A 419 -4.83 -29.17 -1.38
N PRO A 420 -5.14 -30.40 -0.94
CA PRO A 420 -4.14 -31.34 -0.46
C PRO A 420 -3.03 -31.56 -1.50
N GLU A 421 -1.80 -31.74 -1.04
CA GLU A 421 -0.65 -31.92 -1.95
C GLU A 421 -0.78 -33.16 -2.85
N SER A 422 -1.48 -34.19 -2.39
CA SER A 422 -1.78 -35.39 -3.18
C SER A 422 -2.61 -35.09 -4.42
N ASP A 423 -3.54 -34.14 -4.29
CA ASP A 423 -4.54 -33.85 -5.32
C ASP A 423 -4.09 -32.73 -6.26
N MET A 424 -2.94 -32.11 -5.97
CA MET A 424 -2.37 -31.07 -6.82
C MET A 424 -1.87 -31.65 -8.16
N PRO A 425 -2.10 -30.94 -9.28
CA PRO A 425 -1.51 -31.31 -10.56
C PRO A 425 0.02 -31.22 -10.49
N PHE A 426 0.72 -32.05 -11.25
CA PHE A 426 2.16 -32.13 -11.27
C PHE A 426 2.72 -32.23 -12.69
N THR A 427 3.94 -31.77 -12.90
CA THR A 427 4.67 -31.86 -14.17
C THR A 427 5.27 -33.26 -14.37
N ALA A 428 5.74 -33.56 -15.58
CA ALA A 428 6.44 -34.81 -15.87
C ALA A 428 7.71 -34.99 -15.00
N SER A 429 8.33 -33.91 -14.54
CA SER A 429 9.47 -33.91 -13.60
C SER A 429 9.05 -34.07 -12.13
N GLY A 430 7.76 -34.13 -11.82
CA GLY A 430 7.23 -34.27 -10.46
C GLY A 430 7.05 -32.95 -9.70
N VAL A 431 7.30 -31.81 -10.34
CA VAL A 431 7.12 -30.50 -9.72
C VAL A 431 5.63 -30.19 -9.56
N LYS A 432 5.20 -29.86 -8.34
CA LYS A 432 3.85 -29.42 -8.01
C LYS A 432 3.83 -27.90 -7.83
N PRO A 433 2.84 -27.19 -8.40
CA PRO A 433 2.71 -25.76 -8.17
C PRO A 433 2.33 -25.45 -6.72
N ASP A 434 2.80 -24.33 -6.21
CA ASP A 434 2.38 -23.79 -4.92
C ASP A 434 1.06 -23.03 -5.06
N ILE A 435 0.89 -22.34 -6.18
CA ILE A 435 -0.28 -21.49 -6.49
C ILE A 435 -0.78 -21.82 -7.90
N ILE A 436 -2.10 -21.89 -8.05
CA ILE A 436 -2.76 -21.95 -9.37
C ILE A 436 -3.59 -20.68 -9.53
N ILE A 437 -3.33 -19.95 -10.61
CA ILE A 437 -4.04 -18.71 -10.96
C ILE A 437 -4.89 -18.90 -12.21
N ASN A 438 -5.98 -18.14 -12.30
CA ASN A 438 -6.87 -18.19 -13.45
C ASN A 438 -6.25 -17.46 -14.66
N PRO A 439 -6.19 -18.06 -15.84
CA PRO A 439 -5.70 -17.43 -17.06
C PRO A 439 -6.52 -16.19 -17.48
N HIS A 440 -7.81 -16.15 -17.17
CA HIS A 440 -8.67 -15.00 -17.50
C HIS A 440 -8.30 -13.71 -16.76
N ALA A 441 -7.45 -13.79 -15.73
CA ALA A 441 -6.91 -12.63 -15.06
C ALA A 441 -5.84 -11.88 -15.88
N ILE A 442 -5.28 -12.47 -16.93
CA ILE A 442 -4.16 -11.89 -17.68
C ILE A 442 -4.61 -11.01 -18.86
N PRO A 443 -5.51 -11.43 -19.77
CA PRO A 443 -5.78 -10.69 -21.00
C PRO A 443 -6.35 -9.29 -20.78
N SER A 444 -7.38 -9.18 -19.93
CA SER A 444 -8.04 -7.90 -19.65
C SER A 444 -7.15 -6.90 -18.91
N ARG A 445 -6.17 -7.40 -18.17
CA ARG A 445 -5.25 -6.60 -17.34
C ARG A 445 -3.94 -6.31 -18.03
N MET A 446 -3.62 -7.06 -19.07
CA MET A 446 -2.38 -6.91 -19.84
C MET A 446 -1.12 -6.88 -18.95
N THR A 447 -1.08 -7.74 -17.92
CA THR A 447 0.08 -7.85 -17.02
C THR A 447 1.14 -8.78 -17.60
N ILE A 448 1.68 -8.41 -18.74
CA ILE A 448 2.66 -9.22 -19.49
C ILE A 448 3.99 -9.30 -18.74
N GLY A 449 4.31 -8.29 -17.93
CA GLY A 449 5.51 -8.31 -17.08
C GLY A 449 5.56 -9.52 -16.15
N GLN A 450 4.41 -10.02 -15.65
CA GLN A 450 4.36 -11.24 -14.84
C GLN A 450 4.75 -12.48 -15.65
N LEU A 451 4.28 -12.61 -16.89
CA LEU A 451 4.65 -13.73 -17.76
C LEU A 451 6.15 -13.70 -18.10
N LYS A 452 6.70 -12.52 -18.36
CA LYS A 452 8.14 -12.34 -18.61
C LYS A 452 8.96 -12.65 -17.35
N GLU A 453 8.50 -12.27 -16.16
CA GLU A 453 9.11 -12.65 -14.88
C GLU A 453 9.14 -14.16 -14.71
N THR A 454 8.03 -14.85 -14.99
CA THR A 454 7.92 -16.31 -14.90
C THR A 454 8.91 -17.02 -15.83
N LEU A 455 8.95 -16.60 -17.10
CA LEU A 455 9.87 -17.18 -18.09
C LEU A 455 11.33 -16.99 -17.69
N LEU A 456 11.70 -15.76 -17.32
CA LEU A 456 13.06 -15.46 -16.90
C LEU A 456 13.41 -16.24 -15.61
N GLY A 457 12.50 -16.27 -14.63
CA GLY A 457 12.70 -16.99 -13.39
C GLY A 457 12.94 -18.49 -13.60
N LYS A 458 12.28 -19.10 -14.59
CA LYS A 458 12.49 -20.50 -14.96
C LYS A 458 13.92 -20.75 -15.46
N VAL A 459 14.43 -19.86 -16.31
CA VAL A 459 15.84 -19.93 -16.78
C VAL A 459 16.81 -19.71 -15.63
N LEU A 460 16.53 -18.75 -14.75
CA LEU A 460 17.42 -18.39 -13.63
C LEU A 460 17.58 -19.50 -12.61
N ILE A 461 16.56 -20.32 -12.37
CA ILE A 461 16.64 -21.49 -11.51
C ILE A 461 17.67 -22.49 -12.06
N GLU A 462 17.63 -22.75 -13.37
CA GLU A 462 18.57 -23.69 -14.02
C GLU A 462 20.00 -23.14 -14.00
N LEU A 463 20.17 -21.84 -14.20
CA LEU A 463 21.49 -21.20 -14.19
C LEU A 463 22.03 -20.91 -12.80
N GLY A 464 21.19 -20.94 -11.74
CA GLY A 464 21.57 -20.55 -10.38
C GLY A 464 21.91 -19.08 -10.23
N LEU A 465 21.27 -18.19 -10.99
CA LEU A 465 21.54 -16.75 -11.05
C LEU A 465 20.32 -15.92 -10.63
N PHE A 466 20.57 -14.64 -10.33
CA PHE A 466 19.52 -13.63 -10.21
C PHE A 466 19.40 -12.81 -11.50
N GLY A 467 18.20 -12.44 -11.89
CA GLY A 467 17.92 -11.73 -13.13
C GLY A 467 17.65 -10.24 -12.93
N ASP A 468 17.99 -9.44 -13.92
CA ASP A 468 17.71 -8.01 -13.97
C ASP A 468 16.39 -7.76 -14.73
N GLY A 469 15.35 -7.34 -14.01
CA GLY A 469 14.05 -6.93 -14.53
C GLY A 469 13.90 -5.43 -14.67
N THR A 470 14.98 -4.66 -14.66
CA THR A 470 14.92 -3.19 -14.78
C THR A 470 14.19 -2.79 -16.06
N SER A 471 13.36 -1.75 -15.97
CA SER A 471 12.56 -1.23 -17.07
C SER A 471 13.42 -0.76 -18.27
N PHE A 472 12.87 -0.92 -19.47
CA PHE A 472 13.46 -0.50 -20.74
C PHE A 472 14.87 -1.08 -21.00
N SER A 473 15.17 -2.25 -20.42
CA SER A 473 16.40 -2.97 -20.70
C SER A 473 16.36 -3.58 -22.11
N GLN A 474 17.54 -3.81 -22.67
CA GLN A 474 17.67 -4.42 -24.02
C GLN A 474 17.44 -5.94 -24.02
N PHE A 475 16.86 -6.49 -22.95
CA PHE A 475 16.66 -7.91 -22.78
C PHE A 475 15.42 -8.39 -23.53
N HIS A 476 15.60 -9.12 -24.63
CA HIS A 476 14.50 -9.59 -25.46
C HIS A 476 13.95 -10.95 -25.00
N VAL A 477 12.63 -11.13 -25.13
CA VAL A 477 11.96 -12.41 -24.81
C VAL A 477 12.50 -13.56 -25.66
N THR A 478 12.88 -13.29 -26.92
CA THR A 478 13.48 -14.28 -27.81
C THR A 478 14.75 -14.91 -27.26
N ASP A 479 15.54 -14.17 -26.49
CA ASP A 479 16.78 -14.69 -25.91
C ASP A 479 16.48 -15.58 -24.70
N ILE A 480 15.45 -15.26 -23.91
CA ILE A 480 14.94 -16.13 -22.84
C ILE A 480 14.44 -17.45 -23.44
N CYS A 481 13.64 -17.38 -24.51
CA CYS A 481 13.10 -18.56 -25.20
C CYS A 481 14.22 -19.48 -25.72
N LYS A 482 15.28 -18.95 -26.28
CA LYS A 482 16.45 -19.73 -26.73
C LYS A 482 17.14 -20.40 -25.53
N GLN A 483 17.32 -19.68 -24.45
CA GLN A 483 17.91 -20.23 -23.22
C GLN A 483 17.07 -21.40 -22.67
N LEU A 484 15.72 -21.27 -22.63
CA LEU A 484 14.84 -22.35 -22.21
C LEU A 484 15.01 -23.59 -23.06
N GLN A 485 15.11 -23.44 -24.40
CA GLN A 485 15.34 -24.55 -25.31
C GLN A 485 16.69 -25.26 -25.05
N THR A 486 17.76 -24.51 -24.74
CA THR A 486 19.07 -25.10 -24.41
C THR A 486 19.03 -25.96 -23.16
N HIS A 487 18.13 -25.67 -22.21
CA HIS A 487 17.92 -26.44 -20.99
C HIS A 487 16.85 -27.53 -21.11
N GLY A 488 16.32 -27.77 -22.33
CA GLY A 488 15.37 -28.86 -22.61
C GLY A 488 13.91 -28.53 -22.28
N TYR A 489 13.60 -27.27 -22.02
CA TYR A 489 12.21 -26.81 -21.85
C TYR A 489 11.60 -26.32 -23.17
N GLU A 490 10.28 -26.27 -23.23
CA GLU A 490 9.59 -25.59 -24.33
C GLU A 490 9.92 -24.09 -24.32
N SER A 491 10.14 -23.50 -25.51
CA SER A 491 10.51 -22.09 -25.67
C SER A 491 9.55 -21.11 -24.97
N ASN A 492 8.26 -21.44 -24.95
CA ASN A 492 7.21 -20.60 -24.37
C ASN A 492 6.98 -20.86 -22.86
N GLY A 493 7.74 -21.77 -22.24
CA GLY A 493 7.66 -22.07 -20.81
C GLY A 493 6.48 -22.96 -20.42
N ASN A 494 5.73 -23.52 -21.38
CA ASN A 494 4.66 -24.45 -21.10
C ASN A 494 5.20 -25.83 -20.72
N GLU A 495 4.46 -26.56 -19.90
CA GLU A 495 4.75 -27.97 -19.58
C GLU A 495 3.47 -28.80 -19.63
N ILE A 496 3.65 -30.07 -19.94
CA ILE A 496 2.58 -31.05 -19.82
C ILE A 496 2.41 -31.39 -18.34
N MET A 497 1.18 -31.33 -17.88
CA MET A 497 0.86 -31.67 -16.48
C MET A 497 -0.08 -32.88 -16.40
N TYR A 498 -0.05 -33.52 -15.25
CA TYR A 498 -0.88 -34.66 -14.89
C TYR A 498 -1.83 -34.27 -13.76
N ASN A 499 -3.06 -34.80 -13.82
CA ASN A 499 -4.03 -34.56 -12.78
C ASN A 499 -3.64 -35.33 -11.50
N GLY A 500 -3.55 -34.64 -10.35
CA GLY A 500 -3.20 -35.29 -9.09
C GLY A 500 -4.22 -36.31 -8.58
N LEU A 501 -5.50 -36.16 -8.92
CA LEU A 501 -6.57 -37.10 -8.51
C LEU A 501 -6.63 -38.36 -9.35
N THR A 502 -6.54 -38.23 -10.67
CA THR A 502 -6.71 -39.35 -11.60
C THR A 502 -5.39 -39.94 -12.10
N GLY A 503 -4.30 -39.16 -12.04
CA GLY A 503 -3.01 -39.49 -12.62
C GLY A 503 -2.97 -39.40 -14.15
N GLU A 504 -4.04 -38.98 -14.80
CA GLU A 504 -4.14 -38.83 -16.24
C GLU A 504 -3.43 -37.56 -16.72
N GLN A 505 -2.85 -37.64 -17.92
CA GLN A 505 -2.27 -36.47 -18.56
C GLN A 505 -3.39 -35.48 -18.94
N MET A 506 -3.15 -34.20 -18.68
CA MET A 506 -4.06 -33.14 -19.11
C MET A 506 -3.97 -32.94 -20.63
N GLU A 507 -5.08 -32.64 -21.27
CA GLU A 507 -5.15 -32.39 -22.72
C GLU A 507 -4.55 -31.02 -23.14
N CYS A 508 -4.00 -30.24 -22.21
CA CYS A 508 -3.45 -28.94 -22.47
C CYS A 508 -2.03 -28.82 -21.89
N SER A 509 -1.20 -28.02 -22.53
CA SER A 509 0.06 -27.56 -21.95
C SER A 509 -0.19 -26.35 -21.03
N VAL A 510 0.42 -26.36 -19.86
CA VAL A 510 0.22 -25.35 -18.81
C VAL A 510 1.46 -24.47 -18.68
N PHE A 511 1.25 -23.18 -18.69
CA PHE A 511 2.33 -22.21 -18.41
C PHE A 511 2.65 -22.23 -16.92
N ILE A 512 3.87 -22.63 -16.56
CA ILE A 512 4.31 -22.83 -15.19
C ILE A 512 5.72 -22.28 -14.98
N GLY A 513 5.96 -21.68 -13.83
CA GLY A 513 7.28 -21.21 -13.43
C GLY A 513 7.25 -20.38 -12.15
N PRO A 514 8.42 -19.93 -11.67
CA PRO A 514 8.54 -19.17 -10.44
C PRO A 514 8.11 -17.72 -10.62
N VAL A 515 7.35 -17.22 -9.64
CA VAL A 515 6.95 -15.81 -9.55
C VAL A 515 7.08 -15.36 -8.09
N PHE A 516 7.47 -14.11 -7.88
CA PHE A 516 7.53 -13.55 -6.55
C PHE A 516 6.15 -13.07 -6.11
N TYR A 517 5.63 -13.65 -5.03
CA TYR A 517 4.35 -13.29 -4.42
C TYR A 517 4.52 -12.64 -3.05
N GLN A 518 3.58 -11.77 -2.71
CA GLN A 518 3.54 -11.02 -1.47
C GLN A 518 2.23 -11.30 -0.74
N ARG A 519 2.29 -11.59 0.56
CA ARG A 519 1.11 -11.67 1.42
C ARG A 519 0.76 -10.27 1.90
N LEU A 520 -0.51 -9.87 1.74
CA LEU A 520 -0.98 -8.55 2.16
C LEU A 520 -1.53 -8.61 3.60
N LYS A 521 -1.47 -7.49 4.31
CA LYS A 521 -1.92 -7.37 5.70
C LYS A 521 -3.43 -7.61 5.92
N HIS A 522 -4.21 -7.70 4.83
CA HIS A 522 -5.65 -7.94 4.89
C HIS A 522 -5.94 -9.42 5.05
N MET A 523 -5.98 -9.88 6.30
CA MET A 523 -6.25 -11.27 6.68
C MET A 523 -7.69 -11.46 7.14
N VAL A 524 -8.26 -12.62 6.87
CA VAL A 524 -9.66 -12.94 7.22
C VAL A 524 -9.90 -12.87 8.73
N ASN A 525 -8.96 -13.36 9.54
CA ASN A 525 -9.11 -13.38 10.99
C ASN A 525 -9.27 -11.98 11.60
N ASP A 526 -8.69 -10.95 10.95
CA ASP A 526 -8.85 -9.56 11.39
C ASP A 526 -10.19 -8.94 10.95
N LYS A 527 -10.92 -9.58 10.03
CA LYS A 527 -12.17 -9.07 9.46
C LYS A 527 -13.40 -9.84 9.92
N ALA A 528 -13.24 -11.11 10.31
CA ALA A 528 -14.32 -11.93 10.80
C ALA A 528 -15.01 -11.26 12.01
N HIS A 529 -16.31 -11.09 11.93
CA HIS A 529 -17.10 -10.45 12.97
C HIS A 529 -18.49 -11.10 13.06
N SER A 530 -18.90 -11.38 14.27
CA SER A 530 -20.24 -11.89 14.57
C SER A 530 -20.77 -11.23 15.82
N ARG A 531 -22.09 -11.07 15.89
CA ARG A 531 -22.77 -10.54 17.06
C ARG A 531 -24.12 -11.24 17.24
N SER A 532 -24.38 -11.68 18.45
CA SER A 532 -25.73 -12.06 18.88
C SER A 532 -26.31 -10.96 19.78
N ILE A 533 -25.83 -10.84 21.01
CA ILE A 533 -26.19 -9.80 21.99
C ILE A 533 -24.90 -9.07 22.37
N GLY A 534 -24.96 -7.74 22.49
CA GLY A 534 -23.78 -6.94 22.79
C GLY A 534 -24.10 -5.51 23.21
N PRO A 535 -23.08 -4.65 23.36
CA PRO A 535 -23.23 -3.29 23.86
C PRO A 535 -24.13 -2.43 22.99
N MET A 536 -24.89 -1.54 23.60
CA MET A 536 -25.77 -0.58 22.96
C MET A 536 -25.30 0.85 23.25
N VAL A 537 -25.54 1.77 22.34
CA VAL A 537 -25.26 3.19 22.54
C VAL A 537 -26.31 3.78 23.50
N ASN A 538 -25.86 4.47 24.54
CA ASN A 538 -26.76 5.00 25.58
C ASN A 538 -27.80 5.98 25.02
N LEU A 539 -27.43 6.84 24.09
CA LEU A 539 -28.31 7.89 23.57
C LEU A 539 -29.41 7.31 22.67
N THR A 540 -29.04 6.47 21.69
CA THR A 540 -29.95 5.95 20.67
C THR A 540 -30.55 4.59 21.02
N ARG A 541 -30.00 3.91 22.05
CA ARG A 541 -30.34 2.52 22.45
C ARG A 541 -30.27 1.54 21.26
N GLN A 542 -29.41 1.85 20.29
CA GLN A 542 -29.10 0.98 19.15
C GLN A 542 -27.81 0.20 19.40
N PRO A 543 -27.59 -0.93 18.71
CA PRO A 543 -26.32 -1.63 18.77
C PRO A 543 -25.15 -0.69 18.47
N ALA A 544 -24.07 -0.82 19.24
CA ALA A 544 -22.83 -0.08 18.98
C ALA A 544 -22.31 -0.38 17.56
N GLU A 545 -21.52 0.49 16.97
CA GLU A 545 -20.96 0.35 15.65
C GLU A 545 -19.48 -0.10 15.72
N GLY A 546 -19.08 -0.98 14.83
CA GLY A 546 -17.70 -1.43 14.66
C GLY A 546 -17.35 -2.73 15.40
N ARG A 547 -16.48 -3.54 14.77
CA ARG A 547 -16.00 -4.83 15.28
C ARG A 547 -15.31 -4.70 16.64
N SER A 548 -14.50 -3.67 16.84
CA SER A 548 -13.73 -3.44 18.08
C SER A 548 -14.61 -3.22 19.31
N ARG A 549 -15.87 -2.83 19.11
CA ARG A 549 -16.86 -2.58 20.18
C ARG A 549 -17.92 -3.67 20.26
N ASP A 550 -17.71 -4.83 19.65
CA ASP A 550 -18.76 -5.86 19.47
C ASP A 550 -20.05 -5.28 18.89
N GLY A 551 -19.91 -4.40 17.92
CA GLY A 551 -21.02 -3.69 17.29
C GLY A 551 -21.87 -4.57 16.41
N GLY A 552 -23.06 -4.07 16.04
CA GLY A 552 -23.96 -4.72 15.11
C GLY A 552 -23.45 -4.66 13.66
N LEU A 553 -23.91 -5.61 12.83
CA LEU A 553 -23.72 -5.55 11.40
C LEU A 553 -24.64 -4.47 10.81
N ARG A 554 -24.09 -3.67 9.88
CA ARG A 554 -24.88 -2.63 9.25
C ARG A 554 -25.88 -3.24 8.27
N PHE A 555 -27.16 -2.99 8.49
CA PHE A 555 -28.22 -3.24 7.51
C PHE A 555 -28.32 -2.00 6.61
N GLY A 556 -27.70 -2.03 5.45
CA GLY A 556 -27.59 -0.90 4.55
C GLY A 556 -28.88 -0.58 3.79
N GLU A 557 -28.87 0.46 2.98
CA GLU A 557 -30.03 0.87 2.18
C GLU A 557 -30.39 -0.17 1.11
N MET A 558 -29.41 -0.82 0.50
CA MET A 558 -29.63 -1.89 -0.48
C MET A 558 -30.35 -3.09 0.14
N GLU A 559 -29.93 -3.54 1.33
CA GLU A 559 -30.56 -4.63 2.07
C GLU A 559 -31.98 -4.27 2.50
N ARG A 560 -32.22 -3.02 2.82
CA ARG A 560 -33.57 -2.51 3.11
C ARG A 560 -34.46 -2.58 1.87
N PHE A 561 -33.97 -2.17 0.70
CA PHE A 561 -34.71 -2.28 -0.56
C PHE A 561 -35.03 -3.73 -0.91
N LEU A 562 -34.06 -4.62 -0.82
CA LEU A 562 -34.25 -6.04 -1.09
C LEU A 562 -35.32 -6.63 -0.19
N ARG A 563 -35.29 -6.32 1.12
CA ARG A 563 -36.29 -6.74 2.09
C ARG A 563 -37.68 -6.19 1.75
N THR A 564 -37.78 -4.91 1.39
CA THR A 564 -39.05 -4.28 1.01
C THR A 564 -39.64 -4.93 -0.24
N LEU A 565 -38.82 -5.20 -1.25
CA LEU A 565 -39.24 -5.90 -2.48
C LEU A 565 -39.69 -7.33 -2.18
N PHE A 566 -38.95 -8.07 -1.34
CA PHE A 566 -39.30 -9.44 -0.96
C PHE A 566 -40.64 -9.48 -0.21
N PHE A 567 -40.88 -8.58 0.75
CA PHE A 567 -42.15 -8.50 1.43
C PHE A 567 -43.30 -8.09 0.50
N ALA A 568 -43.07 -7.13 -0.39
CA ALA A 568 -44.06 -6.74 -1.39
C ALA A 568 -44.40 -7.91 -2.30
N TYR A 569 -43.41 -8.69 -2.75
CA TYR A 569 -43.60 -9.87 -3.58
C TYR A 569 -44.35 -10.98 -2.81
N CYS A 570 -43.98 -11.25 -1.56
CA CYS A 570 -44.69 -12.22 -0.70
C CYS A 570 -46.14 -11.81 -0.46
N ILE A 571 -46.42 -10.54 -0.19
CA ILE A 571 -47.76 -10.02 -0.02
C ILE A 571 -48.55 -10.17 -1.33
N TYR A 572 -47.97 -9.81 -2.49
CA TYR A 572 -48.59 -9.95 -3.80
C TYR A 572 -48.86 -11.42 -4.14
N PHE A 573 -47.94 -12.33 -3.85
CA PHE A 573 -48.09 -13.77 -4.06
C PHE A 573 -49.20 -14.33 -3.15
N PHE A 574 -49.24 -13.96 -1.88
CA PHE A 574 -50.28 -14.39 -0.95
C PHE A 574 -51.64 -13.81 -1.32
N THR A 575 -51.74 -12.58 -1.78
CA THR A 575 -53.02 -11.99 -2.23
C THR A 575 -53.50 -12.59 -3.56
N PHE A 576 -52.57 -12.97 -4.44
CA PHE A 576 -52.90 -13.63 -5.71
C PHE A 576 -53.39 -15.07 -5.52
N PHE A 577 -52.80 -15.84 -4.57
CA PHE A 577 -53.26 -17.17 -4.24
C PHE A 577 -54.41 -17.23 -3.24
N ALA A 578 -54.56 -16.20 -2.40
CA ALA A 578 -55.63 -16.12 -1.41
C ALA A 578 -56.86 -15.38 -1.95
N GLY A 579 -57.24 -15.61 -3.23
CA GLY A 579 -58.48 -15.06 -3.82
C GLY A 579 -59.81 -15.36 -3.06
N ILE A 580 -59.69 -15.78 -1.78
CA ILE A 580 -60.81 -16.01 -0.85
C ILE A 580 -60.29 -15.75 0.57
N ALA A 581 -60.29 -14.50 1.04
CA ALA A 581 -60.49 -14.11 2.44
C ALA A 581 -60.14 -12.63 2.68
N TRP A 582 -61.11 -11.82 2.54
CA TRP A 582 -61.04 -10.34 2.79
C TRP A 582 -60.81 -9.98 4.27
N PHE A 583 -60.79 -10.93 5.19
CA PHE A 583 -60.74 -10.72 6.64
C PHE A 583 -59.35 -10.78 7.29
N HIS A 584 -58.30 -11.09 6.56
CA HIS A 584 -56.96 -11.22 7.13
C HIS A 584 -55.95 -10.13 6.73
N THR A 585 -56.32 -9.21 5.85
CA THR A 585 -55.41 -8.16 5.36
C THR A 585 -55.09 -7.10 6.39
N GLU A 586 -56.03 -6.71 7.25
CA GLU A 586 -55.77 -5.70 8.29
C GLU A 586 -54.82 -6.21 9.40
N ARG A 587 -54.90 -7.48 9.77
CA ARG A 587 -53.99 -8.08 10.75
C ARG A 587 -52.58 -8.26 10.19
N LEU A 588 -52.41 -8.52 8.87
CA LEU A 588 -51.12 -8.64 8.22
C LEU A 588 -50.43 -7.28 8.07
N VAL A 589 -51.18 -6.23 7.76
CA VAL A 589 -50.67 -4.85 7.71
C VAL A 589 -50.26 -4.37 9.09
N LEU A 590 -51.02 -4.69 10.16
CA LEU A 590 -50.65 -4.40 11.54
C LEU A 590 -49.41 -5.18 11.99
N LEU A 591 -49.29 -6.46 11.65
CA LEU A 591 -48.09 -7.26 11.91
C LEU A 591 -46.84 -6.73 11.19
N VAL A 592 -46.98 -6.25 9.97
CA VAL A 592 -45.89 -5.63 9.21
C VAL A 592 -45.50 -4.27 9.81
N SER A 593 -46.47 -3.47 10.30
CA SER A 593 -46.18 -2.21 10.97
C SER A 593 -45.54 -2.40 12.34
N GLU A 594 -45.97 -3.39 13.12
CA GLU A 594 -45.37 -3.73 14.42
C GLU A 594 -43.95 -4.34 14.25
N CYS A 595 -43.72 -5.14 13.20
CA CYS A 595 -42.40 -5.68 12.88
C CYS A 595 -41.40 -4.62 12.41
N THR A 596 -41.84 -3.49 11.84
CA THR A 596 -40.96 -2.36 11.51
C THR A 596 -40.54 -1.54 12.72
N MET A 597 -41.28 -1.64 13.83
CA MET A 597 -40.97 -0.93 15.08
C MET A 597 -40.05 -1.70 16.04
N SER A 598 -40.03 -3.03 16.03
CA SER A 598 -39.14 -3.82 16.88
C SER A 598 -37.87 -4.26 16.15
N ARG A 599 -36.84 -3.43 16.19
CA ARG A 599 -35.58 -3.59 15.41
C ARG A 599 -34.66 -4.75 15.81
N THR A 600 -34.99 -5.61 16.76
CA THR A 600 -34.00 -6.52 17.36
C THR A 600 -34.34 -8.01 17.40
N ASN A 601 -35.56 -8.46 17.11
CA ASN A 601 -35.93 -9.86 17.35
C ASN A 601 -36.42 -10.68 16.15
N MET A 602 -36.26 -10.17 14.94
CA MET A 602 -36.91 -10.79 13.77
C MET A 602 -36.13 -11.91 13.07
N LEU A 603 -34.85 -12.10 13.33
CA LEU A 603 -34.10 -13.21 12.71
C LEU A 603 -34.35 -14.58 13.39
N PHE A 604 -34.85 -14.57 14.62
CA PHE A 604 -35.10 -15.81 15.40
C PHE A 604 -36.49 -16.42 15.20
N ILE A 605 -37.47 -15.63 14.73
CA ILE A 605 -38.86 -16.12 14.60
C ILE A 605 -39.11 -16.85 13.28
N LEU A 606 -38.29 -16.61 12.24
CA LEU A 606 -38.44 -17.25 10.92
C LEU A 606 -37.83 -18.68 10.84
N VAL A 607 -37.01 -19.09 11.79
CA VAL A 607 -36.39 -20.43 11.80
C VAL A 607 -37.20 -21.44 12.63
N ASN A 608 -38.06 -20.99 13.53
CA ASN A 608 -38.82 -21.90 14.43
C ASN A 608 -40.28 -22.18 14.05
N ASN A 609 -40.73 -21.72 12.87
CA ASN A 609 -42.11 -22.00 12.42
C ASN A 609 -42.18 -22.61 11.02
N VAL A 610 -41.21 -23.44 10.68
CA VAL A 610 -41.31 -24.39 9.57
C VAL A 610 -41.04 -25.79 10.16
N GLU A 611 -42.04 -26.34 10.82
CA GLU A 611 -42.38 -27.72 10.93
C GLU A 611 -43.81 -27.88 10.46
#